data_593b1d711d7c9a5b01267f1c8409f158
#
_entry.id   593b1d711d7c9a5b01267f1c8409f158
#
_cell.length_a   1.000
_cell.length_b   1.000
_cell.length_c   1.000
_cell.angle_alpha   90.00
_cell.angle_beta   90.00
_cell.angle_gamma   90.00
#
_symmetry.space_group_name_H-M   'P 1'
#
loop_
_entity.id
_entity.type
_entity.pdbx_description
1 polymer ?
#
loop_
_entity_poly.entity_id
_entity_poly.type
_entity_poly.pdbx_seq_one_letter_code
_entity_poly.pdbx_strand_id
1 'polypeptide(L)'
;CALPISERSVPVVIMHMKGSPKTMQIDPTYRNMINDIASFLQNQIDAAVQDGVSSDMIIVDPGIGFGKTPDDNFKLLRRLNTFLSLGKPILVGPSRKSFLGIALDLSEQNRMEGTSAAVTAGILNGANIVRVHDVKEMKRVATIADHIRGIA
;
A
#
# COMPACT_ATOMS: atom_id res chain seq x y z
N CYS A 1 -11.40 6.66 -16.73
CA CYS A 1 -12.82 7.09 -16.75
C CYS A 1 -13.40 6.98 -15.34
N ALA A 2 -13.56 8.08 -14.63
CA ALA A 2 -14.06 8.11 -13.25
C ALA A 2 -15.61 8.19 -13.15
N LEU A 3 -16.32 8.44 -14.27
CA LEU A 3 -17.77 8.61 -14.30
C LEU A 3 -18.55 7.48 -13.61
N PRO A 4 -18.33 6.18 -13.90
CA PRO A 4 -19.08 5.12 -13.21
C PRO A 4 -18.86 5.06 -11.70
N ILE A 5 -17.70 5.55 -11.22
CA ILE A 5 -17.33 5.57 -9.80
C ILE A 5 -18.06 6.72 -9.12
N SER A 6 -18.05 7.93 -9.72
CA SER A 6 -18.71 9.09 -9.17
C SER A 6 -20.25 8.92 -9.14
N GLU A 7 -20.84 8.39 -10.21
CA GLU A 7 -22.28 8.10 -10.29
C GLU A 7 -22.76 7.08 -9.26
N ARG A 8 -21.92 6.10 -8.88
CA ARG A 8 -22.26 5.04 -7.94
C ARG A 8 -21.92 5.38 -6.49
N SER A 9 -21.20 6.49 -6.25
CA SER A 9 -20.73 6.89 -4.91
C SER A 9 -20.04 5.75 -4.14
N VAL A 10 -19.20 5.01 -4.82
CA VAL A 10 -18.44 3.88 -4.23
C VAL A 10 -17.00 4.28 -3.91
N PRO A 11 -16.37 3.73 -2.85
CA PRO A 11 -14.97 3.95 -2.56
C PRO A 11 -14.07 3.44 -3.70
N VAL A 12 -13.00 4.18 -3.98
CA VAL A 12 -11.99 3.82 -4.98
C VAL A 12 -10.60 3.79 -4.37
N VAL A 13 -9.81 2.78 -4.73
CA VAL A 13 -8.40 2.70 -4.36
C VAL A 13 -7.54 3.20 -5.52
N ILE A 14 -6.78 4.24 -5.28
CA ILE A 14 -5.77 4.77 -6.22
C ILE A 14 -4.42 4.18 -5.84
N MET A 15 -3.85 3.36 -6.71
CA MET A 15 -2.59 2.65 -6.44
C MET A 15 -1.47 3.16 -7.35
N HIS A 16 -0.29 3.38 -6.75
CA HIS A 16 0.93 3.66 -7.50
C HIS A 16 1.58 2.38 -8.04
N MET A 17 1.88 2.38 -9.32
CA MET A 17 2.73 1.38 -9.98
C MET A 17 3.71 2.07 -10.92
N LYS A 18 5.00 1.70 -10.88
CA LYS A 18 5.97 2.18 -11.86
C LYS A 18 5.96 1.30 -13.10
N GLY A 19 5.83 1.90 -14.27
CA GLY A 19 5.74 1.17 -15.53
C GLY A 19 4.37 0.53 -15.74
N SER A 20 4.35 -0.60 -16.45
CA SER A 20 3.16 -1.41 -16.71
C SER A 20 3.28 -2.77 -15.99
N PRO A 21 2.20 -3.55 -15.84
CA PRO A 21 2.27 -4.89 -15.25
C PRO A 21 3.31 -5.81 -15.90
N LYS A 22 3.59 -5.62 -17.19
CA LYS A 22 4.58 -6.43 -17.93
C LYS A 22 6.03 -5.95 -17.73
N THR A 23 6.25 -4.67 -17.41
CA THR A 23 7.58 -4.06 -17.36
C THR A 23 7.98 -3.57 -15.98
N MET A 24 7.07 -3.54 -15.01
CA MET A 24 7.28 -2.95 -13.69
C MET A 24 8.44 -3.56 -12.88
N GLN A 25 8.85 -4.78 -13.17
CA GLN A 25 9.96 -5.47 -12.48
C GLN A 25 11.30 -5.35 -13.24
N ILE A 26 11.31 -4.68 -14.41
CA ILE A 26 12.52 -4.49 -15.20
C ILE A 26 13.18 -3.19 -14.74
N ASP A 27 14.23 -3.30 -13.92
CA ASP A 27 15.05 -2.19 -13.42
C ASP A 27 14.24 -0.97 -12.90
N PRO A 28 13.44 -1.14 -11.85
CA PRO A 28 12.64 -0.05 -11.29
C PRO A 28 13.54 0.93 -10.53
N THR A 29 14.01 1.97 -11.20
CA THR A 29 14.85 3.02 -10.61
C THR A 29 14.02 4.23 -10.22
N TYR A 30 14.28 4.83 -9.05
CA TYR A 30 13.67 6.06 -8.58
C TYR A 30 14.73 7.10 -8.23
N ARG A 31 14.46 8.36 -8.52
CA ARG A 31 15.30 9.47 -8.07
C ARG A 31 15.04 9.79 -6.58
N ASN A 32 13.78 9.86 -6.21
CA ASN A 32 13.32 9.98 -4.82
C ASN A 32 11.99 9.26 -4.67
N MET A 33 12.03 7.94 -4.45
CA MET A 33 10.88 7.05 -4.49
C MET A 33 9.69 7.55 -3.64
N ILE A 34 9.91 7.94 -2.41
CA ILE A 34 8.82 8.34 -1.50
C ILE A 34 8.13 9.60 -2.03
N ASN A 35 8.89 10.62 -2.43
CA ASN A 35 8.32 11.85 -2.96
C ASN A 35 7.67 11.63 -4.33
N ASP A 36 8.29 10.80 -5.20
CA ASP A 36 7.75 10.49 -6.53
C ASP A 36 6.38 9.80 -6.41
N ILE A 37 6.25 8.85 -5.46
CA ILE A 37 4.97 8.16 -5.18
C ILE A 37 3.96 9.13 -4.58
N ALA A 38 4.34 9.96 -3.62
CA ALA A 38 3.44 10.93 -2.99
C ALA A 38 2.89 11.93 -4.03
N SER A 39 3.76 12.47 -4.88
CA SER A 39 3.35 13.39 -5.96
C SER A 39 2.43 12.71 -6.97
N PHE A 40 2.74 11.46 -7.36
CA PHE A 40 1.85 10.69 -8.23
C PHE A 40 0.46 10.51 -7.62
N LEU A 41 0.39 10.07 -6.36
CA LEU A 41 -0.88 9.85 -5.68
C LEU A 41 -1.67 11.15 -5.54
N GLN A 42 -1.02 12.27 -5.19
CA GLN A 42 -1.68 13.58 -5.11
C GLN A 42 -2.29 13.98 -6.45
N ASN A 43 -1.52 13.89 -7.55
CA ASN A 43 -2.02 14.20 -8.89
C ASN A 43 -3.22 13.34 -9.30
N GLN A 44 -3.22 12.04 -8.91
CA GLN A 44 -4.34 11.16 -9.19
C GLN A 44 -5.56 11.44 -8.32
N ILE A 45 -5.37 11.87 -7.06
CA ILE A 45 -6.45 12.34 -6.18
C ILE A 45 -7.11 13.57 -6.82
N ASP A 46 -6.30 14.56 -7.21
CA ASP A 46 -6.79 15.81 -7.80
C ASP A 46 -7.60 15.55 -9.09
N ALA A 47 -7.08 14.68 -9.96
CA ALA A 47 -7.76 14.28 -11.19
C ALA A 47 -9.09 13.55 -10.90
N ALA A 48 -9.11 12.63 -9.93
CA ALA A 48 -10.33 11.91 -9.56
C ALA A 48 -11.40 12.85 -8.99
N VAL A 49 -11.01 13.83 -8.18
CA VAL A 49 -11.91 14.84 -7.63
C VAL A 49 -12.45 15.73 -8.74
N GLN A 50 -11.61 16.18 -9.69
CA GLN A 50 -12.04 16.95 -10.86
C GLN A 50 -13.05 16.17 -11.73
N ASP A 51 -12.89 14.87 -11.82
CA ASP A 51 -13.81 13.96 -12.52
C ASP A 51 -15.09 13.63 -11.71
N GLY A 52 -15.30 14.27 -10.53
CA GLY A 52 -16.52 14.18 -9.73
C GLY A 52 -16.52 13.05 -8.69
N VAL A 53 -15.38 12.37 -8.43
CA VAL A 53 -15.29 11.43 -7.31
C VAL A 53 -15.22 12.21 -5.99
N SER A 54 -16.11 11.86 -5.03
CA SER A 54 -16.05 12.48 -3.70
C SER A 54 -14.71 12.22 -3.03
N SER A 55 -14.10 13.26 -2.49
CA SER A 55 -12.81 13.20 -1.80
C SER A 55 -12.79 12.14 -0.69
N ASP A 56 -13.93 11.98 0.01
CA ASP A 56 -14.06 11.02 1.13
C ASP A 56 -14.14 9.55 0.67
N MET A 57 -14.33 9.31 -0.63
CA MET A 57 -14.40 7.99 -1.23
C MET A 57 -13.05 7.53 -1.79
N ILE A 58 -11.98 8.31 -1.61
CA ILE A 58 -10.64 7.98 -2.14
C ILE A 58 -9.78 7.35 -1.06
N ILE A 59 -9.22 6.19 -1.38
CA ILE A 59 -8.22 5.45 -0.60
C ILE A 59 -6.93 5.42 -1.42
N VAL A 60 -5.77 5.54 -0.80
CA VAL A 60 -4.48 5.50 -1.49
C VAL A 60 -3.70 4.23 -1.16
N ASP A 61 -3.06 3.64 -2.17
CA ASP A 61 -2.14 2.50 -2.02
C ASP A 61 -0.78 2.87 -2.65
N PRO A 62 0.29 2.99 -1.87
CA PRO A 62 1.63 3.29 -2.41
C PRO A 62 2.22 2.15 -3.26
N GLY A 63 1.54 1.01 -3.38
CA GLY A 63 1.85 -0.06 -4.32
C GLY A 63 3.06 -0.89 -3.94
N ILE A 64 3.06 -1.50 -2.75
CA ILE A 64 4.08 -2.48 -2.34
C ILE A 64 4.17 -3.60 -3.37
N GLY A 65 5.38 -3.92 -3.87
CA GLY A 65 5.62 -4.97 -4.86
C GLY A 65 5.34 -4.59 -6.31
N PHE A 66 4.87 -3.37 -6.59
CA PHE A 66 4.57 -2.90 -7.95
C PHE A 66 5.64 -1.92 -8.45
N GLY A 67 6.60 -2.43 -9.23
CA GLY A 67 7.70 -1.64 -9.78
C GLY A 67 8.66 -1.11 -8.69
N LYS A 68 9.07 -2.00 -7.78
CA LYS A 68 9.94 -1.68 -6.64
C LYS A 68 10.87 -2.85 -6.35
N THR A 69 12.13 -2.54 -6.03
CA THR A 69 13.10 -3.53 -5.55
C THR A 69 12.70 -4.06 -4.15
N PRO A 70 13.27 -5.16 -3.67
CA PRO A 70 13.07 -5.61 -2.29
C PRO A 70 13.34 -4.51 -1.25
N ASP A 71 14.46 -3.80 -1.38
CA ASP A 71 14.86 -2.71 -0.48
C ASP A 71 13.89 -1.53 -0.53
N ASP A 72 13.38 -1.19 -1.72
CA ASP A 72 12.34 -0.17 -1.89
C ASP A 72 11.06 -0.52 -1.15
N ASN A 73 10.65 -1.79 -1.13
CA ASN A 73 9.46 -2.22 -0.41
C ASN A 73 9.65 -2.09 1.12
N PHE A 74 10.82 -2.44 1.65
CA PHE A 74 11.12 -2.21 3.07
C PHE A 74 11.20 -0.72 3.40
N LYS A 75 11.82 0.09 2.54
CA LYS A 75 11.88 1.54 2.68
C LYS A 75 10.47 2.16 2.66
N LEU A 76 9.59 1.68 1.79
CA LEU A 76 8.21 2.13 1.68
C LEU A 76 7.43 1.85 2.96
N LEU A 77 7.51 0.64 3.52
CA LEU A 77 6.90 0.29 4.80
C LEU A 77 7.42 1.16 5.94
N ARG A 78 8.75 1.40 6.01
CA ARG A 78 9.39 2.24 7.03
C ARG A 78 8.95 3.70 6.97
N ARG A 79 8.68 4.21 5.78
CA ARG A 79 8.34 5.62 5.53
C ARG A 79 6.87 5.82 5.16
N LEU A 80 6.01 4.84 5.48
CA LEU A 80 4.58 4.87 5.12
C LEU A 80 3.86 6.10 5.68
N ASN A 81 4.25 6.55 6.87
CA ASN A 81 3.71 7.73 7.53
C ASN A 81 3.84 9.03 6.70
N THR A 82 4.75 9.08 5.73
CA THR A 82 4.87 10.24 4.82
C THR A 82 3.58 10.45 4.02
N PHE A 83 2.85 9.39 3.69
CA PHE A 83 1.60 9.47 2.89
C PHE A 83 0.39 9.94 3.71
N LEU A 84 0.50 10.08 5.04
CA LEU A 84 -0.54 10.70 5.87
C LEU A 84 -0.82 12.15 5.46
N SER A 85 0.18 12.84 4.90
CA SER A 85 0.01 14.20 4.37
C SER A 85 -1.00 14.31 3.21
N LEU A 86 -1.33 13.21 2.53
CA LEU A 86 -2.36 13.17 1.49
C LEU A 86 -3.79 13.26 2.06
N GLY A 87 -3.96 13.12 3.39
CA GLY A 87 -5.28 13.20 4.05
C GLY A 87 -6.26 12.11 3.62
N LYS A 88 -5.75 10.95 3.15
CA LYS A 88 -6.55 9.81 2.69
C LYS A 88 -6.21 8.55 3.48
N PRO A 89 -7.20 7.63 3.68
CA PRO A 89 -6.89 6.31 4.21
C PRO A 89 -5.83 5.60 3.36
N ILE A 90 -4.87 4.97 4.03
CA ILE A 90 -3.77 4.26 3.38
C ILE A 90 -4.06 2.76 3.40
N LEU A 91 -4.06 2.15 2.21
CA LEU A 91 -4.12 0.71 2.02
C LEU A 91 -2.73 0.16 1.72
N VAL A 92 -2.39 -0.98 2.31
CA VAL A 92 -1.16 -1.73 1.98
C VAL A 92 -1.44 -3.22 1.79
N GLY A 93 -0.79 -3.82 0.80
CA GLY A 93 -0.92 -5.25 0.50
C GLY A 93 0.43 -5.96 0.47
N PRO A 94 1.10 -6.22 1.61
CA PRO A 94 2.41 -6.88 1.64
C PRO A 94 2.34 -8.40 1.58
N SER A 95 1.15 -9.00 1.74
CA SER A 95 0.95 -10.43 1.98
C SER A 95 1.57 -11.31 0.89
N ARG A 96 2.42 -12.25 1.32
CA ARG A 96 3.11 -13.27 0.53
C ARG A 96 3.98 -12.73 -0.62
N LYS A 97 4.27 -11.42 -0.66
CA LYS A 97 5.02 -10.80 -1.77
C LYS A 97 6.48 -11.24 -1.81
N SER A 98 7.06 -11.20 -3.03
CA SER A 98 8.39 -11.72 -3.32
C SER A 98 9.50 -11.12 -2.48
N PHE A 99 9.42 -9.82 -2.12
CA PHE A 99 10.43 -9.16 -1.29
C PHE A 99 10.58 -9.82 0.09
N LEU A 100 9.48 -10.36 0.66
CA LEU A 100 9.52 -11.13 1.91
C LEU A 100 10.22 -12.47 1.71
N GLY A 101 9.90 -13.16 0.60
CA GLY A 101 10.54 -14.42 0.25
C GLY A 101 12.04 -14.28 0.00
N ILE A 102 12.44 -13.21 -0.68
CA ILE A 102 13.87 -12.92 -0.92
C ILE A 102 14.62 -12.68 0.41
N ALA A 103 14.02 -11.91 1.34
CA ALA A 103 14.65 -11.60 2.62
C ALA A 103 14.75 -12.80 3.57
N LEU A 104 13.81 -13.76 3.47
CA LEU A 104 13.73 -14.92 4.37
C LEU A 104 14.25 -16.22 3.73
N ASP A 105 14.56 -16.20 2.43
CA ASP A 105 14.83 -17.38 1.62
C ASP A 105 13.70 -18.42 1.69
N LEU A 106 12.45 -17.94 1.51
CA LEU A 106 11.24 -18.76 1.65
C LEU A 106 10.36 -18.75 0.39
N SER A 107 9.75 -19.90 0.10
CA SER A 107 8.69 -20.02 -0.90
C SER A 107 7.43 -19.23 -0.51
N GLU A 108 6.55 -18.97 -1.48
CA GLU A 108 5.37 -18.11 -1.28
C GLU A 108 4.45 -18.57 -0.14
N GLN A 109 4.26 -19.89 0.01
CA GLN A 109 3.39 -20.48 1.02
C GLN A 109 3.93 -20.32 2.45
N ASN A 110 5.24 -20.13 2.60
CA ASN A 110 5.95 -20.09 3.88
C ASN A 110 6.29 -18.66 4.33
N ARG A 111 5.54 -17.65 3.89
CA ARG A 111 5.82 -16.22 4.20
C ARG A 111 4.87 -15.62 5.24
N MET A 112 4.25 -16.46 6.09
CA MET A 112 3.29 -16.00 7.08
C MET A 112 3.93 -15.04 8.10
N GLU A 113 5.08 -15.40 8.65
CA GLU A 113 5.80 -14.59 9.64
C GLU A 113 6.27 -13.26 9.04
N GLY A 114 6.82 -13.30 7.81
CA GLY A 114 7.20 -12.10 7.07
C GLY A 114 6.00 -11.21 6.77
N THR A 115 4.86 -11.80 6.40
CA THR A 115 3.60 -11.07 6.20
C THR A 115 3.13 -10.41 7.49
N SER A 116 3.17 -11.14 8.62
CA SER A 116 2.77 -10.62 9.94
C SER A 116 3.62 -9.42 10.35
N ALA A 117 4.94 -9.53 10.20
CA ALA A 117 5.87 -8.44 10.49
C ALA A 117 5.61 -7.21 9.60
N ALA A 118 5.41 -7.42 8.29
CA ALA A 118 5.16 -6.34 7.33
C ALA A 118 3.78 -5.67 7.57
N VAL A 119 2.74 -6.42 7.93
CA VAL A 119 1.42 -5.91 8.29
C VAL A 119 1.52 -5.07 9.57
N THR A 120 2.17 -5.58 10.60
CA THR A 120 2.38 -4.85 11.87
C THR A 120 3.13 -3.54 11.60
N ALA A 121 4.25 -3.57 10.89
CA ALA A 121 5.00 -2.37 10.53
C ALA A 121 4.16 -1.37 9.73
N GLY A 122 3.35 -1.86 8.78
CA GLY A 122 2.42 -1.02 8.01
C GLY A 122 1.41 -0.30 8.91
N ILE A 123 0.77 -1.02 9.82
CA ILE A 123 -0.23 -0.45 10.75
C ILE A 123 0.42 0.60 11.67
N LEU A 124 1.56 0.27 12.28
CA LEU A 124 2.28 1.20 13.17
C LEU A 124 2.73 2.47 12.44
N ASN A 125 3.01 2.37 11.13
CA ASN A 125 3.40 3.50 10.29
C ASN A 125 2.24 4.15 9.52
N GLY A 126 0.97 3.88 9.89
CA GLY A 126 -0.17 4.66 9.44
C GLY A 126 -1.11 3.97 8.46
N ALA A 127 -0.94 2.69 8.11
CA ALA A 127 -1.93 1.97 7.33
C ALA A 127 -3.27 1.88 8.07
N ASN A 128 -4.36 2.11 7.34
CA ASN A 128 -5.74 1.97 7.81
C ASN A 128 -6.37 0.67 7.30
N ILE A 129 -5.90 0.17 6.17
CA ILE A 129 -6.43 -1.02 5.50
C ILE A 129 -5.27 -1.93 5.13
N VAL A 130 -5.39 -3.22 5.44
CA VAL A 130 -4.43 -4.25 5.01
C VAL A 130 -5.12 -5.26 4.11
N ARG A 131 -4.55 -5.49 2.92
CA ARG A 131 -5.03 -6.50 1.97
C ARG A 131 -4.16 -7.75 2.09
N VAL A 132 -4.76 -8.86 2.50
CA VAL A 132 -4.03 -10.08 2.88
C VAL A 132 -4.71 -11.35 2.34
N HIS A 133 -3.95 -12.45 2.21
CA HIS A 133 -4.47 -13.77 1.87
C HIS A 133 -5.01 -14.49 3.11
N ASP A 134 -4.25 -14.46 4.20
CA ASP A 134 -4.53 -15.21 5.43
C ASP A 134 -5.34 -14.32 6.41
N VAL A 135 -6.60 -14.06 6.07
CA VAL A 135 -7.45 -13.04 6.75
C VAL A 135 -7.62 -13.33 8.23
N LYS A 136 -7.85 -14.60 8.61
CA LYS A 136 -8.08 -15.00 10.00
C LYS A 136 -6.87 -14.70 10.90
N GLU A 137 -5.69 -15.04 10.42
CA GLU A 137 -4.41 -14.85 11.11
C GLU A 137 -4.05 -13.36 11.16
N MET A 138 -4.17 -12.69 10.04
CA MET A 138 -3.82 -11.27 9.93
C MET A 138 -4.79 -10.35 10.68
N LYS A 139 -6.05 -10.74 10.87
CA LYS A 139 -6.96 -10.01 11.76
C LYS A 139 -6.43 -9.98 13.21
N ARG A 140 -5.91 -11.11 13.70
CA ARG A 140 -5.31 -11.17 15.04
C ARG A 140 -4.05 -10.31 15.13
N VAL A 141 -3.21 -10.34 14.09
CA VAL A 141 -2.01 -9.49 14.00
C VAL A 141 -2.41 -8.02 14.02
N ALA A 142 -3.40 -7.61 13.22
CA ALA A 142 -3.89 -6.25 13.17
C ALA A 142 -4.44 -5.80 14.52
N THR A 143 -5.24 -6.63 15.20
CA THR A 143 -5.75 -6.32 16.55
C THR A 143 -4.61 -6.00 17.52
N ILE A 144 -3.56 -6.82 17.55
CA ILE A 144 -2.41 -6.56 18.43
C ILE A 144 -1.66 -5.29 18.01
N ALA A 145 -1.47 -5.07 16.72
CA ALA A 145 -0.82 -3.86 16.21
C ALA A 145 -1.61 -2.57 16.58
N ASP A 146 -2.95 -2.63 16.54
CA ASP A 146 -3.82 -1.51 16.92
C ASP A 146 -3.73 -1.22 18.43
N HIS A 147 -3.69 -2.25 19.28
CA HIS A 147 -3.42 -2.07 20.72
C HIS A 147 -2.05 -1.41 20.97
N ILE A 148 -1.00 -1.84 20.27
CA ILE A 148 0.34 -1.24 20.40
C ILE A 148 0.32 0.22 19.94
N ARG A 149 -0.45 0.54 18.90
CA ARG A 149 -0.61 1.89 18.37
C ARG A 149 -1.48 2.80 19.25
N GLY A 150 -2.27 2.23 20.16
CA GLY A 150 -3.14 2.97 21.08
C GLY A 150 -4.46 3.45 20.46
N ILE A 151 -4.98 2.75 19.47
CA ILE A 151 -6.27 3.07 18.80
C ILE A 151 -7.33 1.95 18.91
N ALA A 152 -7.08 0.92 19.71
CA ALA A 152 -8.02 -0.18 19.96
C ALA A 152 -8.86 0.09 21.22
#